data_2c783c2e7c20490bb733f8554f0a16f5
#
_entry.id   2c783c2e7c20490bb733f8554f0a16f5
#
_cell.length_a   1.000
_cell.length_b   1.000
_cell.length_c   1.000
_cell.angle_alpha   90.00
_cell.angle_beta   90.00
_cell.angle_gamma   90.00
#
_symmetry.space_group_name_H-M   'P 1'
#
loop_
_entity.id
_entity.type
_entity.pdbx_description
1 polymer ?
#
loop_
_entity_poly.entity_id
_entity_poly.type
_entity_poly.pdbx_seq_one_letter_code
_entity_poly.pdbx_strand_id
1 'polypeptide(L)'
;VIYATRFGSIDRDFRLDDKEVHLPAGVAHFLEHKMFEDQDGDAFAKFAKTGANANAFTAFDRTCYLFAATEQLDESLDVLQEMVGKPYFTQQTIDKEQGIIGQEIKMYDDSADWRLITGLCECLYHSHPIRSDIAGTCESIATITPEMLYDCCKAFYAPNNMVLAAAGNTTMEQILAACERNGLMEPRPAERVQRLWRDEPMTMAAKEKTIRMPVA
;
A
#
# COMPACT_ATOMS: atom_id res chain seq x y z
N VAL A 1 -10.88 11.35 -7.02
CA VAL A 1 -11.35 10.10 -6.37
C VAL A 1 -10.20 9.45 -5.65
N ILE A 2 -10.45 8.88 -4.47
CA ILE A 2 -9.49 8.10 -3.68
C ILE A 2 -10.16 6.80 -3.26
N TYR A 3 -9.48 5.67 -3.46
CA TYR A 3 -9.86 4.36 -2.96
C TYR A 3 -8.78 3.88 -1.99
N ALA A 4 -9.10 3.83 -0.70
CA ALA A 4 -8.16 3.58 0.37
C ALA A 4 -8.46 2.26 1.10
N THR A 5 -7.43 1.50 1.40
CA THR A 5 -7.50 0.34 2.30
C THR A 5 -6.86 0.66 3.64
N ARG A 6 -7.41 0.11 4.72
CA ARG A 6 -6.79 0.13 6.05
C ARG A 6 -5.72 -0.96 6.14
N PHE A 7 -4.66 -0.76 5.37
CA PHE A 7 -3.46 -1.59 5.33
C PHE A 7 -2.27 -0.69 5.04
N GLY A 8 -1.31 -0.64 5.93
CA GLY A 8 -0.11 0.19 5.81
C GLY A 8 1.15 -0.53 6.26
N SER A 9 2.26 0.19 6.35
CA SER A 9 3.57 -0.40 6.63
C SER A 9 3.69 -1.03 8.01
N ILE A 10 2.79 -0.72 8.96
CA ILE A 10 2.76 -1.33 10.30
C ILE A 10 1.98 -2.64 10.37
N ASP A 11 1.18 -2.98 9.36
CA ASP A 11 0.35 -4.19 9.33
C ASP A 11 1.16 -5.40 8.85
N ARG A 12 2.20 -5.76 9.58
CA ARG A 12 3.16 -6.81 9.19
C ARG A 12 2.87 -8.16 9.81
N ASP A 13 2.31 -8.16 11.02
CA ASP A 13 2.02 -9.38 11.76
C ASP A 13 0.50 -9.48 11.94
N PHE A 14 -0.11 -10.51 11.38
CA PHE A 14 -1.56 -10.73 11.50
C PHE A 14 -1.90 -12.21 11.39
N ARG A 15 -3.08 -12.55 11.87
CA ARG A 15 -3.70 -13.85 11.64
C ARG A 15 -4.81 -13.70 10.61
N LEU A 16 -4.75 -14.53 9.57
CA LEU A 16 -5.77 -14.66 8.54
C LEU A 16 -6.45 -16.01 8.74
N ASP A 17 -7.68 -16.00 9.24
CA ASP A 17 -8.36 -17.18 9.78
C ASP A 17 -7.48 -17.88 10.85
N ASP A 18 -6.97 -19.08 10.57
CA ASP A 18 -6.09 -19.84 11.47
C ASP A 18 -4.60 -19.74 11.09
N LYS A 19 -4.24 -19.06 10.00
CA LYS A 19 -2.85 -18.88 9.52
C LYS A 19 -2.25 -17.62 10.12
N GLU A 20 -1.15 -17.75 10.83
CA GLU A 20 -0.31 -16.58 11.18
C GLU A 20 0.55 -16.18 9.99
N VAL A 21 0.53 -14.88 9.68
CA VAL A 21 1.27 -14.27 8.57
C VAL A 21 2.23 -13.25 9.15
N HIS A 22 3.51 -13.38 8.78
CA HIS A 22 4.57 -12.47 9.15
C HIS A 22 5.21 -11.91 7.88
N LEU A 23 5.08 -10.61 7.67
CA LEU A 23 5.51 -9.95 6.46
C LEU A 23 6.81 -9.18 6.66
N PRO A 24 7.68 -9.10 5.66
CA PRO A 24 8.86 -8.26 5.69
C PRO A 24 8.49 -6.77 5.71
N ALA A 25 9.40 -5.92 6.16
CA ALA A 25 9.26 -4.47 6.00
C ALA A 25 9.20 -4.11 4.52
N GLY A 26 8.39 -3.10 4.18
CA GLY A 26 8.23 -2.65 2.80
C GLY A 26 7.10 -3.33 2.01
N VAL A 27 6.49 -4.40 2.53
CA VAL A 27 5.47 -5.17 1.77
C VAL A 27 4.27 -4.32 1.36
N ALA A 28 3.78 -3.41 2.20
CA ALA A 28 2.63 -2.56 1.86
C ALA A 28 2.95 -1.60 0.71
N HIS A 29 4.12 -0.97 0.74
CA HIS A 29 4.62 -0.11 -0.32
C HIS A 29 4.90 -0.91 -1.60
N PHE A 30 5.51 -2.08 -1.47
CA PHE A 30 5.72 -2.97 -2.60
C PHE A 30 4.41 -3.39 -3.27
N LEU A 31 3.39 -3.72 -2.48
CA LEU A 31 2.06 -4.05 -2.99
C LEU A 31 1.41 -2.86 -3.69
N GLU A 32 1.59 -1.64 -3.18
CA GLU A 32 1.10 -0.43 -3.83
C GLU A 32 1.61 -0.31 -5.26
N HIS A 33 2.93 -0.45 -5.48
CA HIS A 33 3.54 -0.45 -6.81
C HIS A 33 2.95 -1.56 -7.69
N LYS A 34 2.85 -2.77 -7.15
CA LYS A 34 2.39 -3.93 -7.90
C LYS A 34 0.92 -3.87 -8.31
N MET A 35 0.08 -3.09 -7.63
CA MET A 35 -1.32 -2.92 -7.99
C MET A 35 -1.52 -2.24 -9.34
N PHE A 36 -0.56 -1.47 -9.83
CA PHE A 36 -0.64 -0.83 -11.15
C PHE A 36 -0.34 -1.77 -12.33
N GLU A 37 0.14 -2.98 -12.07
CA GLU A 37 0.35 -3.99 -13.11
C GLU A 37 -0.80 -5.00 -13.15
N ASP A 38 -1.27 -5.34 -14.33
CA ASP A 38 -2.23 -6.40 -14.60
C ASP A 38 -1.78 -7.33 -15.73
N GLN A 39 -2.62 -8.29 -16.12
CA GLN A 39 -2.30 -9.23 -17.21
C GLN A 39 -2.16 -8.54 -18.56
N ASP A 40 -2.87 -7.43 -18.77
CA ASP A 40 -2.96 -6.71 -20.03
C ASP A 40 -1.99 -5.54 -20.11
N GLY A 41 -1.21 -5.29 -19.04
CA GLY A 41 -0.20 -4.24 -19.00
C GLY A 41 -0.26 -3.36 -17.76
N ASP A 42 -0.17 -2.04 -17.95
CA ASP A 42 -0.03 -1.03 -16.91
C ASP A 42 -1.31 -0.21 -16.76
N ALA A 43 -1.82 -0.09 -15.55
CA ALA A 43 -2.99 0.73 -15.23
C ALA A 43 -2.78 2.21 -15.55
N PHE A 44 -1.56 2.74 -15.45
CA PHE A 44 -1.25 4.12 -15.87
C PHE A 44 -1.56 4.35 -17.36
N ALA A 45 -1.32 3.36 -18.21
CA ALA A 45 -1.67 3.44 -19.62
C ALA A 45 -3.19 3.45 -19.84
N LYS A 46 -3.95 2.77 -18.98
CA LYS A 46 -5.44 2.80 -19.01
C LYS A 46 -5.95 4.18 -18.56
N PHE A 47 -5.42 4.74 -17.46
CA PHE A 47 -5.76 6.10 -17.01
C PHE A 47 -5.39 7.18 -18.03
N ALA A 48 -4.25 7.04 -18.71
CA ALA A 48 -3.85 7.97 -19.76
C ALA A 48 -4.88 8.04 -20.90
N LYS A 49 -5.56 6.93 -21.22
CA LYS A 49 -6.62 6.90 -22.27
C LYS A 49 -7.86 7.68 -21.84
N THR A 50 -8.16 7.78 -20.55
CA THR A 50 -9.28 8.56 -20.01
C THR A 50 -8.89 10.02 -19.70
N GLY A 51 -7.62 10.39 -19.91
CA GLY A 51 -7.11 11.72 -19.53
C GLY A 51 -6.96 11.93 -18.02
N ALA A 52 -7.13 10.88 -17.22
CA ALA A 52 -6.96 10.95 -15.78
C ALA A 52 -5.48 10.90 -15.37
N ASN A 53 -5.15 11.63 -14.31
CA ASN A 53 -3.85 11.58 -13.64
C ASN A 53 -3.98 10.72 -12.39
N ALA A 54 -3.39 9.51 -12.42
CA ALA A 54 -3.41 8.57 -11.33
C ALA A 54 -2.17 8.67 -10.45
N ASN A 55 -2.32 8.33 -9.17
CA ASN A 55 -1.24 8.25 -8.20
C ASN A 55 -1.62 7.27 -7.09
N ALA A 56 -0.65 6.92 -6.24
CA ALA A 56 -0.88 6.18 -5.01
C ALA A 56 0.11 6.63 -3.93
N PHE A 57 -0.15 6.26 -2.69
CA PHE A 57 0.79 6.38 -1.61
C PHE A 57 0.51 5.38 -0.49
N THR A 58 1.56 4.93 0.16
CA THR A 58 1.52 4.12 1.37
C THR A 58 1.91 4.94 2.59
N ALA A 59 1.09 4.87 3.63
CA ALA A 59 1.38 5.44 4.95
C ALA A 59 1.60 4.33 5.98
N PHE A 60 1.76 4.69 7.24
CA PHE A 60 1.91 3.70 8.31
C PHE A 60 0.68 2.81 8.49
N ASP A 61 -0.53 3.35 8.33
CA ASP A 61 -1.81 2.72 8.65
C ASP A 61 -2.75 2.50 7.45
N ARG A 62 -2.37 2.95 6.26
CA ARG A 62 -3.22 2.87 5.05
C ARG A 62 -2.41 2.91 3.77
N THR A 63 -3.02 2.39 2.71
CA THR A 63 -2.58 2.60 1.32
C THR A 63 -3.74 3.21 0.54
N CYS A 64 -3.45 4.22 -0.27
CA CYS A 64 -4.42 4.96 -1.04
C CYS A 64 -4.07 4.93 -2.52
N TYR A 65 -5.05 4.64 -3.35
CA TYR A 65 -4.99 4.74 -4.82
C TYR A 65 -5.92 5.85 -5.25
N LEU A 66 -5.48 6.73 -6.11
CA LEU A 66 -6.27 7.92 -6.44
C LEU A 66 -6.09 8.34 -7.89
N PHE A 67 -7.06 9.07 -8.39
CA PHE A 67 -6.94 9.79 -9.64
C PHE A 67 -7.65 11.15 -9.58
N ALA A 68 -7.20 12.05 -10.44
CA ALA A 68 -7.88 13.29 -10.78
C ALA A 68 -8.20 13.30 -12.27
N ALA A 69 -9.44 13.63 -12.61
CA ALA A 69 -9.91 13.70 -14.00
C ALA A 69 -10.82 14.90 -14.19
N THR A 70 -10.83 15.48 -15.39
CA THR A 70 -11.77 16.54 -15.81
C THR A 70 -12.96 15.99 -16.58
N GLU A 71 -12.82 14.81 -17.14
CA GLU A 71 -13.82 14.10 -17.95
C GLU A 71 -13.64 12.58 -17.81
N GLN A 72 -14.52 11.79 -18.42
CA GLN A 72 -14.47 10.32 -18.40
C GLN A 72 -14.34 9.74 -16.99
N LEU A 73 -15.15 10.25 -16.05
CA LEU A 73 -15.11 9.84 -14.64
C LEU A 73 -15.47 8.36 -14.47
N ASP A 74 -16.48 7.87 -15.20
CA ASP A 74 -16.96 6.49 -15.08
C ASP A 74 -15.91 5.49 -15.54
N GLU A 75 -15.24 5.75 -16.67
CA GLU A 75 -14.17 4.91 -17.19
C GLU A 75 -12.95 4.92 -16.24
N SER A 76 -12.63 6.09 -15.69
CA SER A 76 -11.54 6.20 -14.71
C SER A 76 -11.86 5.50 -13.38
N LEU A 77 -13.12 5.52 -12.93
CA LEU A 77 -13.61 4.75 -11.80
C LEU A 77 -13.49 3.25 -12.04
N ASP A 78 -13.89 2.79 -13.23
CA ASP A 78 -13.80 1.39 -13.61
C ASP A 78 -12.33 0.93 -13.61
N VAL A 79 -11.40 1.71 -14.15
CA VAL A 79 -9.95 1.41 -14.10
C VAL A 79 -9.45 1.31 -12.66
N LEU A 80 -9.80 2.27 -11.78
CA LEU A 80 -9.36 2.26 -10.38
C LEU A 80 -9.90 1.03 -9.64
N GLN A 81 -11.17 0.73 -9.80
CA GLN A 81 -11.84 -0.36 -9.10
C GLN A 81 -11.37 -1.72 -9.61
N GLU A 82 -11.15 -1.86 -10.93
CA GLU A 82 -10.62 -3.08 -11.53
C GLU A 82 -9.19 -3.35 -11.06
N MET A 83 -8.32 -2.35 -11.11
CA MET A 83 -6.93 -2.42 -10.67
C MET A 83 -6.83 -2.94 -9.22
N VAL A 84 -7.62 -2.36 -8.31
CA VAL A 84 -7.61 -2.74 -6.88
C VAL A 84 -8.33 -4.08 -6.64
N GLY A 85 -9.37 -4.38 -7.42
CA GLY A 85 -10.22 -5.56 -7.24
C GLY A 85 -9.71 -6.84 -7.88
N LYS A 86 -8.78 -6.75 -8.85
CA LYS A 86 -8.26 -7.89 -9.62
C LYS A 86 -6.73 -7.93 -9.62
N PRO A 87 -6.09 -8.13 -8.45
CA PRO A 87 -4.63 -8.13 -8.36
C PRO A 87 -4.01 -9.26 -9.18
N TYR A 88 -2.88 -8.96 -9.84
CA TYR A 88 -2.13 -9.91 -10.63
C TYR A 88 -0.63 -9.83 -10.31
N PHE A 89 -0.07 -10.88 -9.73
CA PHE A 89 1.34 -10.91 -9.31
C PHE A 89 2.01 -12.17 -9.85
N THR A 90 3.19 -12.00 -10.46
CA THR A 90 4.07 -13.09 -10.87
C THR A 90 5.46 -12.88 -10.28
N GLN A 91 6.23 -13.95 -10.12
CA GLN A 91 7.60 -13.84 -9.63
C GLN A 91 8.44 -12.91 -10.53
N GLN A 92 8.30 -13.04 -11.84
CA GLN A 92 9.04 -12.22 -12.80
C GLN A 92 8.80 -10.73 -12.61
N THR A 93 7.53 -10.32 -12.38
CA THR A 93 7.20 -8.91 -12.20
C THR A 93 7.62 -8.41 -10.81
N ILE A 94 7.65 -9.27 -9.80
CA ILE A 94 8.20 -8.96 -8.47
C ILE A 94 9.71 -8.72 -8.56
N ASP A 95 10.45 -9.60 -9.21
CA ASP A 95 11.91 -9.47 -9.35
C ASP A 95 12.30 -8.15 -10.04
N LYS A 96 11.52 -7.74 -11.04
CA LYS A 96 11.70 -6.43 -11.70
C LYS A 96 11.45 -5.27 -10.74
N GLU A 97 10.37 -5.33 -9.97
CA GLU A 97 9.96 -4.27 -9.06
C GLU A 97 10.93 -4.09 -7.89
N GLN A 98 11.54 -5.17 -7.41
CA GLN A 98 12.61 -5.11 -6.39
C GLN A 98 13.76 -4.17 -6.81
N GLY A 99 14.12 -4.19 -8.09
CA GLY A 99 15.13 -3.28 -8.63
C GLY A 99 14.72 -1.81 -8.61
N ILE A 100 13.46 -1.52 -8.94
CA ILE A 100 12.89 -0.17 -8.98
C ILE A 100 12.79 0.39 -7.56
N ILE A 101 12.14 -0.32 -6.66
CA ILE A 101 11.99 0.09 -5.25
C ILE A 101 13.35 0.18 -4.55
N GLY A 102 14.30 -0.70 -4.91
CA GLY A 102 15.67 -0.61 -4.40
C GLY A 102 16.40 0.69 -4.74
N GLN A 103 16.09 1.33 -5.88
CA GLN A 103 16.58 2.68 -6.18
C GLN A 103 15.86 3.76 -5.38
N GLU A 104 14.58 3.61 -5.19
CA GLU A 104 13.76 4.53 -4.38
C GLU A 104 14.20 4.53 -2.90
N ILE A 105 14.46 3.36 -2.32
CA ILE A 105 15.02 3.24 -0.96
C ILE A 105 16.31 4.06 -0.82
N LYS A 106 17.22 3.96 -1.79
CA LYS A 106 18.46 4.75 -1.77
C LYS A 106 18.21 6.24 -1.84
N MET A 107 17.19 6.66 -2.59
CA MET A 107 16.80 8.08 -2.65
C MET A 107 16.26 8.58 -1.29
N TYR A 108 15.48 7.76 -0.58
CA TYR A 108 15.03 8.10 0.78
C TYR A 108 16.17 8.11 1.79
N ASP A 109 17.18 7.25 1.65
CA ASP A 109 18.37 7.28 2.49
C ASP A 109 19.14 8.60 2.39
N ASP A 110 19.07 9.29 1.26
CA ASP A 110 19.68 10.61 1.04
C ASP A 110 18.79 11.78 1.52
N SER A 111 17.55 11.53 1.95
CA SER A 111 16.64 12.54 2.46
C SER A 111 16.84 12.80 3.96
N ALA A 112 17.35 13.98 4.33
CA ALA A 112 17.58 14.33 5.73
C ALA A 112 16.28 14.34 6.57
N ASP A 113 15.19 14.90 6.02
CA ASP A 113 13.90 14.94 6.69
C ASP A 113 13.33 13.54 6.93
N TRP A 114 13.45 12.66 5.93
CA TRP A 114 12.99 11.28 6.07
C TRP A 114 13.81 10.50 7.10
N ARG A 115 15.14 10.66 7.07
CA ARG A 115 16.05 10.05 8.07
C ARG A 115 15.81 10.57 9.48
N LEU A 116 15.38 11.82 9.64
CA LEU A 116 15.01 12.39 10.94
C LEU A 116 13.74 11.69 11.48
N ILE A 117 12.70 11.55 10.65
CA ILE A 117 11.44 10.90 11.05
C ILE A 117 11.66 9.43 11.40
N THR A 118 12.34 8.68 10.55
CA THR A 118 12.64 7.25 10.81
C THR A 118 13.51 7.06 12.02
N GLY A 119 14.55 7.89 12.18
CA GLY A 119 15.42 7.88 13.36
C GLY A 119 14.68 8.23 14.67
N LEU A 120 13.71 9.15 14.62
CA LEU A 120 12.83 9.44 15.74
C LEU A 120 11.98 8.23 16.14
N CYS A 121 11.35 7.56 15.17
CA CYS A 121 10.58 6.34 15.41
C CYS A 121 11.43 5.24 16.02
N GLU A 122 12.68 5.05 15.56
CA GLU A 122 13.60 4.08 16.14
C GLU A 122 13.99 4.41 17.58
N CYS A 123 14.07 5.70 17.94
CA CYS A 123 14.34 6.11 19.32
C CYS A 123 13.12 5.95 20.23
N LEU A 124 11.91 6.17 19.71
CA LEU A 124 10.69 6.11 20.52
C LEU A 124 10.25 4.68 20.83
N TYR A 125 10.33 3.76 19.86
CA TYR A 125 9.75 2.43 19.96
C TYR A 125 10.81 1.33 20.05
N HIS A 126 10.51 0.26 20.79
CA HIS A 126 11.40 -0.91 20.95
C HIS A 126 11.13 -1.98 19.90
N SER A 127 9.87 -2.31 19.67
CA SER A 127 9.45 -3.44 18.83
C SER A 127 8.35 -3.11 17.82
N HIS A 128 7.68 -1.95 17.96
CA HIS A 128 6.58 -1.58 17.08
C HIS A 128 7.05 -1.45 15.61
N PRO A 129 6.27 -1.96 14.61
CA PRO A 129 6.66 -1.94 13.20
C PRO A 129 6.93 -0.53 12.62
N ILE A 130 6.40 0.53 13.23
CA ILE A 130 6.65 1.93 12.84
C ILE A 130 8.13 2.32 12.83
N ARG A 131 8.98 1.54 13.50
CA ARG A 131 10.44 1.72 13.49
C ARG A 131 11.08 1.44 12.14
N SER A 132 10.41 0.65 11.31
CA SER A 132 10.89 0.30 9.99
C SER A 132 10.44 1.36 8.98
N ASP A 133 11.29 1.63 8.02
CA ASP A 133 10.93 2.48 6.88
C ASP A 133 9.71 1.90 6.14
N ILE A 134 8.84 2.78 5.62
CA ILE A 134 7.65 2.39 4.85
C ILE A 134 8.04 1.58 3.61
N ALA A 135 9.12 1.98 2.93
CA ALA A 135 9.65 1.25 1.77
C ALA A 135 10.43 -0.02 2.15
N GLY A 136 10.73 -0.21 3.43
CA GLY A 136 11.58 -1.31 3.91
C GLY A 136 13.05 -1.10 3.65
N THR A 137 13.78 -2.19 3.44
CA THR A 137 15.19 -2.21 3.02
C THR A 137 15.36 -3.11 1.79
N CYS A 138 16.44 -2.96 1.04
CA CYS A 138 16.74 -3.84 -0.10
C CYS A 138 16.70 -5.33 0.29
N GLU A 139 17.19 -5.66 1.49
CA GLU A 139 17.20 -7.04 2.01
C GLU A 139 15.79 -7.52 2.34
N SER A 140 14.96 -6.67 2.96
CA SER A 140 13.59 -7.07 3.32
C SER A 140 12.70 -7.24 2.09
N ILE A 141 12.76 -6.33 1.11
CA ILE A 141 11.94 -6.44 -0.11
C ILE A 141 12.38 -7.61 -1.00
N ALA A 142 13.64 -8.03 -0.94
CA ALA A 142 14.14 -9.20 -1.68
C ALA A 142 13.47 -10.53 -1.26
N THR A 143 12.83 -10.57 -0.08
CA THR A 143 12.13 -11.76 0.43
C THR A 143 10.64 -11.79 0.06
N ILE A 144 10.11 -10.74 -0.58
CA ILE A 144 8.70 -10.65 -0.95
C ILE A 144 8.37 -11.64 -2.07
N THR A 145 7.28 -12.37 -1.90
CA THR A 145 6.78 -13.37 -2.85
C THR A 145 5.36 -13.02 -3.32
N PRO A 146 4.91 -13.55 -4.47
CA PRO A 146 3.52 -13.38 -4.93
C PRO A 146 2.50 -13.84 -3.88
N GLU A 147 2.77 -14.94 -3.17
CA GLU A 147 1.89 -15.46 -2.13
C GLU A 147 1.67 -14.45 -1.00
N MET A 148 2.74 -13.80 -0.53
CA MET A 148 2.64 -12.76 0.50
C MET A 148 1.75 -11.59 0.05
N LEU A 149 1.86 -11.16 -1.21
CA LEU A 149 1.04 -10.08 -1.76
C LEU A 149 -0.43 -10.51 -1.89
N TYR A 150 -0.69 -11.75 -2.31
CA TYR A 150 -2.06 -12.29 -2.35
C TYR A 150 -2.65 -12.44 -0.94
N ASP A 151 -1.88 -12.85 0.06
CA ASP A 151 -2.33 -12.91 1.47
C ASP A 151 -2.71 -11.50 1.97
N CYS A 152 -1.94 -10.45 1.61
CA CYS A 152 -2.29 -9.06 1.91
C CYS A 152 -3.61 -8.64 1.25
N CYS A 153 -3.77 -8.95 -0.04
CA CYS A 153 -5.00 -8.62 -0.77
C CYS A 153 -6.21 -9.32 -0.15
N LYS A 154 -6.07 -10.59 0.18
CA LYS A 154 -7.11 -11.39 0.81
C LYS A 154 -7.50 -10.82 2.17
N ALA A 155 -6.51 -10.40 2.97
CA ALA A 155 -6.73 -9.89 4.32
C ALA A 155 -7.30 -8.46 4.33
N PHE A 156 -6.82 -7.57 3.47
CA PHE A 156 -7.01 -6.13 3.65
C PHE A 156 -7.71 -5.41 2.48
N TYR A 157 -7.76 -6.02 1.28
CA TYR A 157 -8.39 -5.40 0.10
C TYR A 157 -9.82 -5.90 -0.13
N ALA A 158 -10.54 -6.06 0.96
CA ALA A 158 -11.96 -6.39 0.95
C ALA A 158 -12.80 -5.11 1.10
N PRO A 159 -13.96 -4.98 0.42
CA PRO A 159 -14.78 -3.76 0.46
C PRO A 159 -15.12 -3.27 1.87
N ASN A 160 -15.29 -4.19 2.84
CA ASN A 160 -15.57 -3.87 4.24
C ASN A 160 -14.37 -3.27 5.02
N ASN A 161 -13.16 -3.32 4.45
CA ASN A 161 -11.93 -2.71 4.99
C ASN A 161 -11.46 -1.52 4.16
N MET A 162 -12.26 -1.08 3.19
CA MET A 162 -11.87 -0.03 2.24
C MET A 162 -12.88 1.12 2.25
N VAL A 163 -12.42 2.29 1.80
CA VAL A 163 -13.23 3.51 1.68
C VAL A 163 -13.00 4.11 0.29
N LEU A 164 -14.08 4.34 -0.43
CA LEU A 164 -14.08 5.12 -1.67
C LEU A 164 -14.60 6.53 -1.36
N ALA A 165 -13.79 7.56 -1.64
CA ALA A 165 -14.15 8.95 -1.48
C ALA A 165 -14.01 9.68 -2.81
N ALA A 166 -15.01 10.48 -3.17
CA ALA A 166 -15.01 11.31 -4.38
C ALA A 166 -15.38 12.74 -4.04
N ALA A 167 -14.69 13.70 -4.67
CA ALA A 167 -15.00 15.11 -4.57
C ALA A 167 -14.90 15.75 -5.97
N GLY A 168 -15.90 16.52 -6.35
CA GLY A 168 -15.96 17.19 -7.65
C GLY A 168 -17.35 17.16 -8.26
N ASN A 169 -17.43 17.29 -9.58
CA ASN A 169 -18.68 17.27 -10.31
C ASN A 169 -19.15 15.80 -10.53
N THR A 170 -19.70 15.20 -9.47
CA THR A 170 -20.22 13.83 -9.47
C THR A 170 -21.38 13.71 -8.49
N THR A 171 -22.15 12.62 -8.58
CA THR A 171 -23.23 12.31 -7.64
C THR A 171 -22.98 10.98 -6.95
N MET A 172 -23.65 10.77 -5.81
CA MET A 172 -23.56 9.50 -5.08
C MET A 172 -24.07 8.33 -5.94
N GLU A 173 -25.14 8.57 -6.71
CA GLU A 173 -25.73 7.56 -7.59
C GLU A 173 -24.74 7.11 -8.68
N GLN A 174 -23.97 8.02 -9.23
CA GLN A 174 -22.93 7.72 -10.24
C GLN A 174 -21.83 6.85 -9.63
N ILE A 175 -21.34 7.20 -8.43
CA ILE A 175 -20.32 6.43 -7.72
C ILE A 175 -20.83 5.04 -7.36
N LEU A 176 -22.06 4.93 -6.84
CA LEU A 176 -22.66 3.63 -6.47
C LEU A 176 -22.86 2.75 -7.73
N ALA A 177 -23.31 3.31 -8.85
CA ALA A 177 -23.47 2.57 -10.09
C ALA A 177 -22.13 1.99 -10.60
N ALA A 178 -21.02 2.72 -10.44
CA ALA A 178 -19.69 2.21 -10.75
C ALA A 178 -19.29 1.06 -9.78
N CYS A 179 -19.58 1.19 -8.48
CA CYS A 179 -19.33 0.13 -7.51
C CYS A 179 -20.13 -1.15 -7.82
N GLU A 180 -21.40 -1.01 -8.24
CA GLU A 180 -22.25 -2.13 -8.65
C GLU A 180 -21.68 -2.84 -9.90
N ARG A 181 -21.31 -2.08 -10.94
CA ARG A 181 -20.70 -2.63 -12.17
C ARG A 181 -19.45 -3.45 -11.89
N ASN A 182 -18.65 -3.03 -10.93
CA ASN A 182 -17.37 -3.68 -10.58
C ASN A 182 -17.51 -4.71 -9.45
N GLY A 183 -18.74 -5.04 -9.01
CA GLY A 183 -19.00 -6.06 -8.00
C GLY A 183 -18.51 -5.72 -6.59
N LEU A 184 -18.29 -4.43 -6.29
CA LEU A 184 -17.84 -3.97 -4.97
C LEU A 184 -18.99 -3.93 -3.94
N MET A 185 -20.24 -3.97 -4.39
CA MET A 185 -21.43 -4.02 -3.54
C MET A 185 -21.79 -5.44 -3.11
N GLU A 186 -21.16 -6.46 -3.72
CA GLU A 186 -21.39 -7.84 -3.36
C GLU A 186 -20.77 -8.17 -2.01
N PRO A 187 -21.54 -8.79 -1.10
CA PRO A 187 -21.01 -9.23 0.19
C PRO A 187 -19.89 -10.26 -0.05
N ARG A 188 -18.71 -9.98 0.43
CA ARG A 188 -17.64 -10.98 0.48
C ARG A 188 -17.62 -11.60 1.87
N PRO A 189 -17.36 -12.93 2.00
CA PRO A 189 -17.09 -13.51 3.30
C PRO A 189 -16.01 -12.68 3.99
N ALA A 190 -16.34 -12.14 5.15
CA ALA A 190 -15.35 -11.43 5.94
C ALA A 190 -14.37 -12.48 6.48
N GLU A 191 -13.22 -12.59 5.90
CA GLU A 191 -12.14 -13.34 6.50
C GLU A 191 -11.78 -12.71 7.84
N ARG A 192 -11.56 -13.53 8.84
CA ARG A 192 -11.22 -13.03 10.18
C ARG A 192 -9.76 -12.60 10.15
N VAL A 193 -9.55 -11.29 10.05
CA VAL A 193 -8.21 -10.70 10.16
C VAL A 193 -8.02 -10.16 11.56
N GLN A 194 -7.01 -10.66 12.24
CA GLN A 194 -6.59 -10.17 13.54
C GLN A 194 -5.15 -9.66 13.44
N ARG A 195 -4.94 -8.35 13.62
CA ARG A 195 -3.61 -7.77 13.74
C ARG A 195 -2.94 -8.26 15.02
N LEU A 196 -1.70 -8.70 14.90
CA LEU A 196 -0.91 -9.19 16.03
C LEU A 196 0.07 -8.07 16.43
N TRP A 197 -0.24 -7.40 17.54
CA TRP A 197 0.63 -6.35 18.09
C TRP A 197 1.57 -6.95 19.11
N ARG A 198 2.82 -6.54 19.05
CA ARG A 198 3.80 -6.86 20.10
C ARG A 198 3.63 -5.90 21.27
N ASP A 199 3.92 -6.37 22.47
CA ASP A 199 3.98 -5.49 23.63
C ASP A 199 5.08 -4.44 23.44
N GLU A 200 4.71 -3.17 23.59
CA GLU A 200 5.62 -2.05 23.45
C GLU A 200 5.85 -1.42 24.84
N PRO A 201 7.08 -1.38 25.36
CA PRO A 201 7.37 -0.73 26.62
C PRO A 201 7.01 0.77 26.61
N MET A 202 6.55 1.29 27.75
CA MET A 202 6.22 2.72 27.92
C MET A 202 7.48 3.60 28.11
N THR A 203 8.64 3.12 27.68
CA THR A 203 9.93 3.83 27.74
C THR A 203 10.48 4.00 26.32
N MET A 204 11.28 5.01 26.11
CA MET A 204 11.99 5.19 24.84
C MET A 204 13.05 4.10 24.65
N ALA A 205 13.20 3.61 23.42
CA ALA A 205 14.24 2.65 23.05
C ALA A 205 15.65 3.29 23.14
N ALA A 206 15.77 4.56 22.75
CA ALA A 206 16.99 5.34 22.87
C ALA A 206 16.68 6.81 23.15
N LYS A 207 17.55 7.49 23.90
CA LYS A 207 17.40 8.93 24.17
C LYS A 207 17.88 9.80 23.01
N GLU A 208 18.80 9.29 22.22
CA GLU A 208 19.41 10.01 21.09
C GLU A 208 19.88 9.03 20.04
N LYS A 209 19.91 9.49 18.78
CA LYS A 209 20.52 8.82 17.65
C LYS A 209 21.19 9.85 16.75
N THR A 210 22.46 9.64 16.45
CA THR A 210 23.20 10.49 15.52
C THR A 210 23.30 9.80 14.16
N ILE A 211 22.82 10.46 13.12
CA ILE A 211 22.93 9.99 11.73
C ILE A 211 23.83 10.97 10.98
N ARG A 212 24.93 10.47 10.40
CA ARG A 212 25.82 11.26 9.55
C ARG A 212 25.40 11.08 8.11
N MET A 213 25.12 12.18 7.41
CA MET A 213 24.68 12.17 6.01
C MET A 213 25.62 13.02 5.17
N PRO A 214 25.90 12.63 3.92
CA PRO A 214 26.69 13.41 2.97
C PRO A 214 25.83 14.49 2.30
N VAL A 215 25.09 15.28 3.12
CA VAL A 215 24.27 16.39 2.62
C VAL A 215 25.06 17.68 2.65
N ALA A 216 24.96 18.46 1.59
CA ALA A 216 25.60 19.78 1.47
C ALA A 216 24.76 20.87 2.15
#